data_b2eb376b8a479764ffd7606c2590324a
#
_entry.id   b2eb376b8a479764ffd7606c2590324a
#
_cell.length_a   1.000
_cell.length_b   1.000
_cell.length_c   1.000
_cell.angle_alpha   90.00
_cell.angle_beta   90.00
_cell.angle_gamma   90.00
#
_symmetry.space_group_name_H-M   'P 1'
#
loop_
_entity.id
_entity.type
_entity.pdbx_description
1 polymer ?
#
loop_
_entity_poly.entity_id
_entity_poly.type
_entity_poly.pdbx_seq_one_letter_code
_entity_poly.pdbx_strand_id
1 'polypeptide(L)'
;MFGGITHAPAVALCRKLVAMTPEALECVFLADSGSVAVEVAMKMALQYWQAKGESRQRFLTFRNGYHGDTFGAMSVCDPDNSMHSLWKGYLPENLFAPAPQSRFDGEWDEHDMVAFARTLAAHRHEIAAVILEPIVQGAGGMRIYHPEWLKRIRKMCDREGILLIADEIATGFGRTGKLFACEHAGITPDILCLGNCLLYTSPSPRDVE
;
A
#
# COMPACT_ATOMS: atom_id res chain seq x y z
N MET A 1 13.32 -9.75 14.67
CA MET A 1 12.85 -9.99 16.05
C MET A 1 12.04 -11.27 16.08
N PHE A 2 12.24 -12.12 17.07
CA PHE A 2 11.74 -13.50 17.06
C PHE A 2 10.75 -13.70 18.19
N GLY A 3 9.84 -14.66 18.03
CA GLY A 3 8.80 -14.92 19.02
C GLY A 3 9.34 -15.01 20.45
N GLY A 4 8.75 -14.23 21.35
CA GLY A 4 9.17 -14.15 22.75
C GLY A 4 10.40 -13.28 23.07
N ILE A 5 11.05 -12.68 22.08
CA ILE A 5 12.23 -11.80 22.27
C ILE A 5 11.88 -10.37 21.84
N THR A 6 12.19 -9.40 22.69
CA THR A 6 12.11 -7.96 22.39
C THR A 6 13.28 -7.20 23.01
N HIS A 7 13.46 -5.94 22.65
CA HIS A 7 14.48 -5.06 23.20
C HIS A 7 14.00 -3.60 23.23
N ALA A 8 14.58 -2.79 24.11
CA ALA A 8 14.13 -1.42 24.36
C ALA A 8 14.04 -0.53 23.10
N PRO A 9 15.00 -0.53 22.15
CA PRO A 9 14.88 0.24 20.91
C PRO A 9 13.66 -0.15 20.07
N ALA A 10 13.34 -1.44 19.93
CA ALA A 10 12.16 -1.88 19.17
C ALA A 10 10.87 -1.41 19.82
N VAL A 11 10.76 -1.52 21.16
CA VAL A 11 9.60 -1.01 21.90
C VAL A 11 9.46 0.50 21.74
N ALA A 12 10.54 1.25 21.82
CA ALA A 12 10.54 2.70 21.64
C ALA A 12 10.10 3.10 20.23
N LEU A 13 10.61 2.40 19.20
CA LEU A 13 10.21 2.63 17.81
C LEU A 13 8.71 2.35 17.60
N CYS A 14 8.23 1.19 18.04
CA CYS A 14 6.81 0.83 17.90
C CYS A 14 5.89 1.85 18.60
N ARG A 15 6.23 2.31 19.80
CA ARG A 15 5.47 3.34 20.51
C ARG A 15 5.43 4.66 19.74
N LYS A 16 6.55 5.08 19.15
CA LYS A 16 6.60 6.29 18.31
C LYS A 16 5.73 6.14 17.06
N LEU A 17 5.82 5.01 16.37
CA LEU A 17 5.03 4.77 15.16
C LEU A 17 3.52 4.79 15.48
N VAL A 18 3.07 4.10 16.52
CA VAL A 18 1.67 4.13 16.95
C VAL A 18 1.22 5.55 17.32
N ALA A 19 2.07 6.34 18.01
CA ALA A 19 1.74 7.72 18.36
C ALA A 19 1.69 8.68 17.17
N MET A 20 2.34 8.35 16.05
CA MET A 20 2.41 9.18 14.84
C MET A 20 1.32 8.82 13.82
N THR A 21 0.79 7.60 13.87
CA THR A 21 -0.22 7.10 12.95
C THR A 21 -1.62 7.36 13.46
N PRO A 22 -2.68 7.30 12.61
CA PRO A 22 -4.06 7.37 13.05
C PRO A 22 -4.40 6.34 14.13
N GLU A 23 -5.27 6.71 15.06
CA GLU A 23 -5.64 5.92 16.27
C GLU A 23 -6.01 4.46 15.97
N ALA A 24 -6.62 4.18 14.80
CA ALA A 24 -6.99 2.82 14.40
C ALA A 24 -5.78 1.90 14.08
N LEU A 25 -4.58 2.44 13.93
CA LEU A 25 -3.34 1.69 13.67
C LEU A 25 -2.58 1.45 14.98
N GLU A 26 -3.01 0.47 15.74
CA GLU A 26 -2.51 0.21 17.10
C GLU A 26 -1.32 -0.75 17.19
N CYS A 27 -1.04 -1.50 16.11
CA CYS A 27 -0.04 -2.56 16.11
C CYS A 27 1.06 -2.31 15.07
N VAL A 28 2.30 -2.68 15.39
CA VAL A 28 3.45 -2.57 14.50
C VAL A 28 4.07 -3.94 14.28
N PHE A 29 4.28 -4.28 13.00
CA PHE A 29 5.08 -5.42 12.59
C PHE A 29 6.37 -4.91 11.97
N LEU A 30 7.52 -5.32 12.51
CA LEU A 30 8.83 -4.95 11.99
C LEU A 30 9.26 -5.92 10.88
N ALA A 31 9.60 -5.38 9.72
CA ALA A 31 10.02 -6.12 8.54
C ALA A 31 11.42 -5.65 8.08
N ASP A 32 12.13 -6.50 7.34
CA ASP A 32 13.53 -6.26 6.96
C ASP A 32 13.67 -5.31 5.76
N SER A 33 12.62 -5.16 4.97
CA SER A 33 12.60 -4.29 3.77
C SER A 33 11.19 -3.87 3.41
N GLY A 34 11.06 -2.90 2.47
CA GLY A 34 9.77 -2.50 1.92
C GLY A 34 9.03 -3.65 1.24
N SER A 35 9.72 -4.45 0.42
CA SER A 35 9.12 -5.61 -0.23
C SER A 35 8.58 -6.62 0.78
N VAL A 36 9.32 -6.89 1.86
CA VAL A 36 8.87 -7.78 2.94
C VAL A 36 7.71 -7.17 3.71
N ALA A 37 7.67 -5.85 3.93
CA ALA A 37 6.53 -5.18 4.55
C ALA A 37 5.25 -5.38 3.74
N VAL A 38 5.31 -5.23 2.41
CA VAL A 38 4.19 -5.51 1.50
C VAL A 38 3.78 -6.99 1.54
N GLU A 39 4.73 -7.92 1.48
CA GLU A 39 4.45 -9.37 1.62
C GLU A 39 3.68 -9.68 2.91
N VAL A 40 4.12 -9.11 4.02
CA VAL A 40 3.47 -9.30 5.32
C VAL A 40 2.07 -8.68 5.33
N ALA A 41 1.90 -7.47 4.78
CA ALA A 41 0.60 -6.81 4.66
C ALA A 41 -0.40 -7.66 3.85
N MET A 42 0.04 -8.20 2.71
CA MET A 42 -0.76 -9.10 1.89
C MET A 42 -1.13 -10.38 2.67
N LYS A 43 -0.17 -11.00 3.36
CA LYS A 43 -0.43 -12.18 4.19
C LYS A 43 -1.40 -11.91 5.32
N MET A 44 -1.30 -10.74 5.98
CA MET A 44 -2.25 -10.31 7.01
C MET A 44 -3.67 -10.21 6.45
N ALA A 45 -3.84 -9.60 5.27
CA ALA A 45 -5.13 -9.50 4.61
C ALA A 45 -5.73 -10.87 4.27
N LEU A 46 -4.93 -11.79 3.71
CA LEU A 46 -5.38 -13.15 3.42
C LEU A 46 -5.76 -13.92 4.68
N GLN A 47 -4.96 -13.82 5.74
CA GLN A 47 -5.22 -14.48 7.02
C GLN A 47 -6.47 -13.94 7.70
N TYR A 48 -6.74 -12.64 7.61
CA TYR A 48 -7.96 -12.01 8.11
C TYR A 48 -9.22 -12.65 7.49
N TRP A 49 -9.24 -12.81 6.16
CA TRP A 49 -10.38 -13.41 5.48
C TRP A 49 -10.50 -14.90 5.75
N GLN A 50 -9.39 -15.62 5.81
CA GLN A 50 -9.37 -17.03 6.19
C GLN A 50 -9.95 -17.23 7.60
N ALA A 51 -9.60 -16.35 8.56
CA ALA A 51 -10.14 -16.40 9.91
C ALA A 51 -11.66 -16.11 9.97
N LYS A 52 -12.18 -15.36 8.99
CA LYS A 52 -13.62 -15.11 8.82
C LYS A 52 -14.35 -16.21 8.05
N GLY A 53 -13.65 -17.21 7.55
CA GLY A 53 -14.22 -18.28 6.72
C GLY A 53 -14.54 -17.82 5.29
N GLU A 54 -13.99 -16.71 4.82
CA GLU A 54 -14.17 -16.18 3.48
C GLU A 54 -12.94 -16.48 2.60
N SER A 55 -13.16 -16.91 1.35
CA SER A 55 -12.10 -17.23 0.39
C SER A 55 -11.81 -16.02 -0.50
N ARG A 56 -11.28 -14.95 0.07
CA ARG A 56 -10.81 -13.78 -0.68
C ARG A 56 -9.30 -13.87 -0.81
N GLN A 57 -8.79 -13.99 -2.05
CA GLN A 57 -7.38 -14.31 -2.31
C GLN A 57 -6.72 -13.38 -3.33
N ARG A 58 -7.46 -12.45 -3.92
CA ARG A 58 -6.96 -11.52 -4.93
C ARG A 58 -6.80 -10.12 -4.36
N PHE A 59 -5.86 -9.38 -4.93
CA PHE A 59 -5.65 -7.97 -4.62
C PHE A 59 -6.08 -7.13 -5.81
N LEU A 60 -6.63 -5.94 -5.56
CA LEU A 60 -6.90 -4.93 -6.58
C LEU A 60 -5.89 -3.80 -6.43
N THR A 61 -5.21 -3.45 -7.51
CA THR A 61 -4.21 -2.39 -7.53
C THR A 61 -4.30 -1.60 -8.85
N PHE A 62 -3.42 -0.60 -9.01
CA PHE A 62 -3.34 0.21 -10.22
C PHE A 62 -2.26 -0.28 -11.19
N ARG A 63 -2.48 -0.04 -12.48
CA ARG A 63 -1.40 0.00 -13.46
C ARG A 63 -0.36 1.07 -13.07
N ASN A 64 0.87 0.89 -13.49
CA ASN A 64 2.04 1.69 -13.12
C ASN A 64 2.38 1.64 -11.61
N GLY A 65 1.77 0.74 -10.83
CA GLY A 65 2.12 0.53 -9.43
C GLY A 65 3.41 -0.27 -9.25
N TYR A 66 4.15 0.04 -8.18
CA TYR A 66 5.33 -0.71 -7.77
C TYR A 66 5.31 -0.91 -6.25
N HIS A 67 5.48 -2.14 -5.80
CA HIS A 67 5.35 -2.52 -4.39
C HIS A 67 6.52 -3.37 -3.87
N GLY A 68 7.54 -3.60 -4.70
CA GLY A 68 8.74 -4.34 -4.32
C GLY A 68 9.08 -5.49 -5.26
N ASP A 69 10.17 -6.21 -4.95
CA ASP A 69 10.82 -7.19 -5.83
C ASP A 69 10.75 -8.63 -5.30
N THR A 70 10.09 -8.89 -4.16
CA THR A 70 9.75 -10.26 -3.75
C THR A 70 8.53 -10.74 -4.52
N PHE A 71 8.36 -12.05 -4.70
CA PHE A 71 7.34 -12.58 -5.60
C PHE A 71 5.90 -12.14 -5.29
N GLY A 72 5.51 -12.07 -4.02
CA GLY A 72 4.18 -11.56 -3.67
C GLY A 72 4.05 -10.05 -3.95
N ALA A 73 5.05 -9.24 -3.59
CA ALA A 73 5.08 -7.82 -3.92
C ALA A 73 5.07 -7.58 -5.43
N MET A 74 5.84 -8.37 -6.19
CA MET A 74 5.84 -8.34 -7.66
C MET A 74 4.46 -8.63 -8.26
N SER A 75 3.68 -9.51 -7.65
CA SER A 75 2.35 -9.89 -8.15
C SER A 75 1.33 -8.75 -8.14
N VAL A 76 1.58 -7.71 -7.37
CA VAL A 76 0.77 -6.47 -7.30
C VAL A 76 1.46 -5.27 -7.97
N CYS A 77 2.63 -5.45 -8.58
CA CYS A 77 3.24 -4.45 -9.46
C CYS A 77 2.67 -4.56 -10.89
N ASP A 78 2.77 -3.46 -11.66
CA ASP A 78 2.31 -3.47 -13.05
C ASP A 78 2.97 -4.61 -13.86
N PRO A 79 2.19 -5.55 -14.39
CA PRO A 79 2.74 -6.72 -15.07
C PRO A 79 3.33 -6.41 -16.46
N ASP A 80 2.96 -5.29 -17.07
CA ASP A 80 3.32 -4.97 -18.46
C ASP A 80 4.50 -3.98 -18.55
N ASN A 81 4.66 -3.09 -17.57
CA ASN A 81 5.65 -2.02 -17.57
C ASN A 81 6.79 -2.21 -16.56
N SER A 82 6.88 -3.37 -15.92
CA SER A 82 7.89 -3.61 -14.90
C SER A 82 8.97 -4.59 -15.36
N MET A 83 10.11 -4.57 -14.68
CA MET A 83 11.15 -5.59 -14.79
C MET A 83 10.63 -7.01 -14.46
N HIS A 84 9.41 -7.09 -13.98
CA HIS A 84 8.76 -8.31 -13.50
C HIS A 84 8.11 -9.13 -14.63
N SER A 85 8.10 -8.64 -15.85
CA SER A 85 7.53 -9.35 -17.03
C SER A 85 8.14 -10.75 -17.25
N LEU A 86 9.38 -10.97 -16.83
CA LEU A 86 10.07 -12.27 -16.89
C LEU A 86 9.38 -13.36 -16.04
N TRP A 87 8.61 -12.97 -15.03
CA TRP A 87 7.96 -13.86 -14.10
C TRP A 87 6.47 -14.06 -14.41
N LYS A 88 6.03 -13.60 -15.57
CA LYS A 88 4.65 -13.76 -16.03
C LYS A 88 4.27 -15.24 -16.09
N GLY A 89 3.15 -15.60 -15.45
CA GLY A 89 2.68 -16.99 -15.33
C GLY A 89 3.24 -17.76 -14.12
N TYR A 90 4.21 -17.22 -13.40
CA TYR A 90 4.67 -17.77 -12.12
C TYR A 90 4.03 -17.06 -10.90
N LEU A 91 3.74 -15.78 -11.03
CA LEU A 91 3.17 -14.97 -9.96
C LEU A 91 1.65 -15.20 -9.83
N PRO A 92 1.08 -15.05 -8.62
CA PRO A 92 -0.36 -15.04 -8.43
C PRO A 92 -1.04 -13.98 -9.31
N GLU A 93 -2.20 -14.33 -9.89
CA GLU A 93 -2.97 -13.40 -10.71
C GLU A 93 -3.80 -12.46 -9.84
N ASN A 94 -3.51 -11.18 -9.92
CA ASN A 94 -4.22 -10.11 -9.25
C ASN A 94 -5.00 -9.21 -10.22
N LEU A 95 -5.79 -8.29 -9.70
CA LEU A 95 -6.65 -7.38 -10.46
C LEU A 95 -5.98 -6.03 -10.63
N PHE A 96 -6.02 -5.51 -11.85
CA PHE A 96 -5.41 -4.22 -12.18
C PHE A 96 -6.45 -3.27 -12.77
N ALA A 97 -6.63 -2.13 -12.13
CA ALA A 97 -7.38 -1.01 -12.70
C ALA A 97 -6.42 -0.06 -13.45
N PRO A 98 -6.90 0.74 -14.40
CA PRO A 98 -6.11 1.80 -15.01
C PRO A 98 -5.49 2.72 -13.95
N ALA A 99 -4.29 3.23 -14.24
CA ALA A 99 -3.64 4.21 -13.37
C ALA A 99 -4.47 5.50 -13.29
N PRO A 100 -4.50 6.18 -12.13
CA PRO A 100 -5.14 7.49 -11.98
C PRO A 100 -4.69 8.50 -13.02
N GLN A 101 -5.62 9.27 -13.59
CA GLN A 101 -5.35 10.29 -14.61
C GLN A 101 -5.53 11.71 -14.06
N SER A 102 -6.50 11.92 -13.13
CA SER A 102 -6.73 13.21 -12.49
C SER A 102 -5.51 13.65 -11.71
N ARG A 103 -4.96 14.82 -12.04
CA ARG A 103 -3.74 15.36 -11.43
C ARG A 103 -4.04 15.91 -10.04
N PHE A 104 -3.03 15.91 -9.17
CA PHE A 104 -3.13 16.39 -7.79
C PHE A 104 -3.67 17.83 -7.68
N ASP A 105 -3.22 18.71 -8.55
CA ASP A 105 -3.54 20.12 -8.61
C ASP A 105 -4.64 20.46 -9.66
N GLY A 106 -5.21 19.44 -10.29
CA GLY A 106 -6.23 19.59 -11.31
C GLY A 106 -7.67 19.50 -10.78
N GLU A 107 -8.62 19.60 -11.69
CA GLU A 107 -10.01 19.28 -11.39
C GLU A 107 -10.21 17.76 -11.33
N TRP A 108 -11.09 17.35 -10.43
CA TRP A 108 -11.50 15.96 -10.34
C TRP A 108 -12.38 15.55 -11.50
N ASP A 109 -12.04 14.46 -12.20
CA ASP A 109 -12.89 13.85 -13.23
C ASP A 109 -13.55 12.57 -12.69
N GLU A 110 -14.87 12.57 -12.62
CA GLU A 110 -15.68 11.40 -12.20
C GLU A 110 -15.44 10.16 -13.06
N HIS A 111 -15.13 10.35 -14.35
CA HIS A 111 -14.91 9.24 -15.28
C HIS A 111 -13.62 8.46 -14.97
N ASP A 112 -12.66 9.11 -14.33
CA ASP A 112 -11.39 8.50 -13.95
C ASP A 112 -11.59 7.28 -13.03
N MET A 113 -12.60 7.30 -12.16
CA MET A 113 -12.90 6.24 -11.19
C MET A 113 -13.74 5.07 -11.78
N VAL A 114 -14.37 5.23 -12.95
CA VAL A 114 -15.37 4.28 -13.45
C VAL A 114 -14.82 2.87 -13.64
N ALA A 115 -13.64 2.74 -14.23
CA ALA A 115 -13.02 1.44 -14.48
C ALA A 115 -12.65 0.72 -13.18
N PHE A 116 -12.10 1.46 -12.22
CA PHE A 116 -11.76 0.92 -10.90
C PHE A 116 -13.02 0.45 -10.15
N ALA A 117 -14.04 1.29 -10.08
CA ALA A 117 -15.31 0.98 -9.41
C ALA A 117 -15.99 -0.27 -10.01
N ARG A 118 -15.96 -0.38 -11.35
CA ARG A 118 -16.50 -1.56 -12.05
C ARG A 118 -15.73 -2.84 -11.71
N THR A 119 -14.39 -2.79 -11.73
CA THR A 119 -13.55 -3.93 -11.39
C THR A 119 -13.78 -4.36 -9.94
N LEU A 120 -13.79 -3.41 -9.00
CA LEU A 120 -14.04 -3.69 -7.59
C LEU A 120 -15.43 -4.34 -7.39
N ALA A 121 -16.48 -3.79 -7.99
CA ALA A 121 -17.83 -4.33 -7.86
C ALA A 121 -17.97 -5.75 -8.46
N ALA A 122 -17.34 -5.99 -9.62
CA ALA A 122 -17.39 -7.30 -10.29
C ALA A 122 -16.71 -8.40 -9.49
N HIS A 123 -15.65 -8.07 -8.74
CA HIS A 123 -14.80 -9.04 -8.03
C HIS A 123 -14.81 -8.88 -6.50
N ARG A 124 -15.78 -8.15 -5.93
CA ARG A 124 -15.82 -7.81 -4.50
C ARG A 124 -15.71 -9.01 -3.54
N HIS A 125 -16.17 -10.18 -3.98
CA HIS A 125 -16.12 -11.41 -3.17
C HIS A 125 -14.78 -12.17 -3.28
N GLU A 126 -13.92 -11.79 -4.21
CA GLU A 126 -12.60 -12.37 -4.42
C GLU A 126 -11.48 -11.47 -3.85
N ILE A 127 -11.76 -10.16 -3.71
CA ILE A 127 -10.76 -9.17 -3.30
C ILE A 127 -10.55 -9.23 -1.80
N ALA A 128 -9.33 -9.59 -1.39
CA ALA A 128 -8.87 -9.54 -0.01
C ALA A 128 -8.58 -8.09 0.42
N ALA A 129 -7.88 -7.35 -0.42
CA ALA A 129 -7.58 -5.94 -0.18
C ALA A 129 -7.37 -5.18 -1.49
N VAL A 130 -7.58 -3.87 -1.42
CA VAL A 130 -6.99 -2.90 -2.35
C VAL A 130 -5.60 -2.54 -1.83
N ILE A 131 -4.58 -2.54 -2.70
CA ILE A 131 -3.23 -2.05 -2.36
C ILE A 131 -2.84 -0.96 -3.34
N LEU A 132 -2.29 0.15 -2.84
CA LEU A 132 -1.89 1.28 -3.66
C LEU A 132 -0.81 2.14 -2.99
N GLU A 133 -0.05 2.85 -3.81
CA GLU A 133 0.84 3.93 -3.37
C GLU A 133 0.01 5.21 -3.21
N PRO A 134 -0.15 5.81 -2.01
CA PRO A 134 -0.97 7.01 -1.84
C PRO A 134 -0.35 8.23 -2.50
N ILE A 135 -1.14 8.98 -3.29
CA ILE A 135 -0.79 10.26 -3.92
C ILE A 135 0.28 10.14 -5.02
N VAL A 136 1.32 9.35 -4.85
CA VAL A 136 2.45 9.27 -5.79
C VAL A 136 2.76 7.83 -6.15
N GLN A 137 2.61 7.48 -7.43
CA GLN A 137 3.20 6.28 -8.00
C GLN A 137 4.66 6.58 -8.37
N GLY A 138 5.59 6.16 -7.52
CA GLY A 138 7.00 6.52 -7.63
C GLY A 138 7.68 5.87 -8.83
N ALA A 139 8.00 4.59 -8.75
CA ALA A 139 8.69 3.83 -9.80
C ALA A 139 7.90 3.76 -11.11
N GLY A 140 6.59 3.91 -11.06
CA GLY A 140 5.69 3.99 -12.22
C GLY A 140 5.75 5.30 -13.00
N GLY A 141 6.74 6.17 -12.75
CA GLY A 141 7.00 7.39 -13.50
C GLY A 141 6.69 8.67 -12.74
N MET A 142 6.76 8.67 -11.40
CA MET A 142 6.53 9.83 -10.53
C MET A 142 5.18 10.50 -10.81
N ARG A 143 4.14 9.68 -10.91
CA ARG A 143 2.78 10.14 -11.20
C ARG A 143 2.11 10.63 -9.92
N ILE A 144 1.78 11.90 -9.86
CA ILE A 144 1.12 12.51 -8.70
C ILE A 144 -0.36 12.70 -9.06
N TYR A 145 -1.24 12.02 -8.32
CA TYR A 145 -2.66 11.95 -8.62
C TYR A 145 -3.55 12.60 -7.55
N HIS A 146 -4.79 12.89 -7.93
CA HIS A 146 -5.74 13.65 -7.13
C HIS A 146 -6.14 12.92 -5.84
N PRO A 147 -6.17 13.60 -4.65
CA PRO A 147 -6.52 12.97 -3.37
C PRO A 147 -7.93 12.38 -3.31
N GLU A 148 -8.85 12.85 -4.16
CA GLU A 148 -10.21 12.32 -4.23
C GLU A 148 -10.25 10.82 -4.56
N TRP A 149 -9.23 10.30 -5.28
CA TRP A 149 -9.06 8.87 -5.50
C TRP A 149 -9.03 8.10 -4.18
N LEU A 150 -8.21 8.50 -3.24
CA LEU A 150 -8.07 7.82 -1.95
C LEU A 150 -9.36 7.88 -1.14
N LYS A 151 -10.04 9.04 -1.11
CA LYS A 151 -11.32 9.21 -0.41
C LYS A 151 -12.38 8.25 -0.94
N ARG A 152 -12.46 8.12 -2.26
CA ARG A 152 -13.46 7.27 -2.90
C ARG A 152 -13.14 5.79 -2.74
N ILE A 153 -11.87 5.42 -2.88
CA ILE A 153 -11.43 4.04 -2.63
C ILE A 153 -11.75 3.64 -1.19
N ARG A 154 -11.43 4.47 -0.19
CA ARG A 154 -11.76 4.17 1.21
C ARG A 154 -13.26 3.93 1.40
N LYS A 155 -14.09 4.83 0.86
CA LYS A 155 -15.56 4.67 0.92
C LYS A 155 -16.06 3.40 0.24
N MET A 156 -15.48 3.02 -0.90
CA MET A 156 -15.84 1.78 -1.57
C MET A 156 -15.39 0.56 -0.78
N CYS A 157 -14.18 0.57 -0.25
CA CYS A 157 -13.67 -0.49 0.60
C CYS A 157 -14.54 -0.68 1.86
N ASP A 158 -14.93 0.41 2.51
CA ASP A 158 -15.83 0.37 3.68
C ASP A 158 -17.20 -0.24 3.34
N ARG A 159 -17.80 0.19 2.24
CA ARG A 159 -19.10 -0.30 1.79
C ARG A 159 -19.09 -1.80 1.48
N GLU A 160 -18.03 -2.29 0.84
CA GLU A 160 -17.91 -3.69 0.40
C GLU A 160 -17.17 -4.56 1.45
N GLY A 161 -16.75 -3.97 2.57
CA GLY A 161 -15.99 -4.64 3.62
C GLY A 161 -14.60 -5.09 3.17
N ILE A 162 -13.99 -4.46 2.16
CA ILE A 162 -12.67 -4.79 1.63
C ILE A 162 -11.58 -4.03 2.40
N LEU A 163 -10.46 -4.69 2.69
CA LEU A 163 -9.32 -4.04 3.36
C LEU A 163 -8.59 -3.08 2.41
N LEU A 164 -8.03 -2.01 2.96
CA LEU A 164 -7.17 -1.07 2.25
C LEU A 164 -5.75 -1.11 2.80
N ILE A 165 -4.79 -1.45 1.94
CA ILE A 165 -3.35 -1.40 2.22
C ILE A 165 -2.80 -0.14 1.55
N ALA A 166 -2.27 0.78 2.33
CA ALA A 166 -1.55 1.94 1.83
C ALA A 166 -0.04 1.68 1.87
N ASP A 167 0.57 1.66 0.71
CA ASP A 167 2.02 1.54 0.57
C ASP A 167 2.66 2.92 0.61
N GLU A 168 3.04 3.34 1.82
CA GLU A 168 3.75 4.60 2.07
C GLU A 168 5.26 4.41 2.25
N ILE A 169 5.82 3.32 1.71
CA ILE A 169 7.27 3.08 1.79
C ILE A 169 8.05 4.23 1.17
N ALA A 170 7.56 4.79 0.05
CA ALA A 170 8.18 5.94 -0.61
C ALA A 170 7.56 7.28 -0.21
N THR A 171 6.30 7.33 0.20
CA THR A 171 5.54 8.57 0.38
C THR A 171 5.42 9.06 1.81
N GLY A 172 5.70 8.21 2.79
CA GLY A 172 5.58 8.54 4.21
C GLY A 172 6.64 9.51 4.72
N PHE A 173 6.50 9.90 5.97
CA PHE A 173 7.43 10.72 6.75
C PHE A 173 7.76 12.07 6.11
N GLY A 174 6.75 12.76 5.60
CA GLY A 174 6.86 14.14 5.12
C GLY A 174 7.19 14.30 3.64
N ARG A 175 7.41 13.22 2.89
CA ARG A 175 7.82 13.27 1.48
C ARG A 175 6.83 14.03 0.59
N THR A 176 5.54 13.96 0.88
CA THR A 176 4.49 14.64 0.10
C THR A 176 4.01 15.97 0.72
N GLY A 177 4.68 16.45 1.78
CA GLY A 177 4.28 17.65 2.52
C GLY A 177 3.29 17.41 3.67
N LYS A 178 2.84 16.18 3.87
CA LYS A 178 2.13 15.69 5.06
C LYS A 178 2.95 14.58 5.69
N LEU A 179 2.73 14.29 6.99
CA LEU A 179 3.46 13.20 7.65
C LEU A 179 3.25 11.87 6.92
N PHE A 180 2.00 11.56 6.58
CA PHE A 180 1.64 10.46 5.70
C PHE A 180 0.81 10.96 4.52
N ALA A 181 1.02 10.38 3.34
CA ALA A 181 0.34 10.82 2.12
C ALA A 181 -1.19 10.60 2.19
N CYS A 182 -1.68 9.62 2.95
CA CYS A 182 -3.09 9.42 3.22
C CYS A 182 -3.78 10.64 3.86
N GLU A 183 -3.04 11.50 4.55
CA GLU A 183 -3.57 12.72 5.16
C GLU A 183 -4.08 13.75 4.15
N HIS A 184 -3.57 13.75 2.89
CA HIS A 184 -4.09 14.61 1.83
C HIS A 184 -5.57 14.32 1.52
N ALA A 185 -5.99 13.09 1.77
CA ALA A 185 -7.37 12.65 1.58
C ALA A 185 -8.16 12.55 2.90
N GLY A 186 -7.50 12.69 4.05
CA GLY A 186 -8.13 12.53 5.36
C GLY A 186 -8.66 11.11 5.59
N ILE A 187 -7.95 10.09 5.11
CA ILE A 187 -8.33 8.69 5.26
C ILE A 187 -7.35 7.93 6.16
N THR A 188 -7.83 6.83 6.73
CA THR A 188 -7.03 5.84 7.45
C THR A 188 -7.11 4.51 6.70
N PRO A 189 -5.97 3.90 6.31
CA PRO A 189 -5.94 2.55 5.76
C PRO A 189 -6.12 1.51 6.88
N ASP A 190 -6.43 0.26 6.52
CA ASP A 190 -6.44 -0.86 7.45
C ASP A 190 -5.02 -1.36 7.75
N ILE A 191 -4.12 -1.26 6.77
CA ILE A 191 -2.70 -1.59 6.90
C ILE A 191 -1.88 -0.50 6.23
N LEU A 192 -0.85 -0.02 6.92
CA LEU A 192 0.08 1.01 6.45
C LEU A 192 1.48 0.42 6.35
N CYS A 193 2.03 0.34 5.14
CA CYS A 193 3.41 -0.08 4.92
C CYS A 193 4.34 1.14 4.95
N LEU A 194 5.41 1.05 5.74
CA LEU A 194 6.41 2.11 5.90
C LEU A 194 7.83 1.55 5.67
N GLY A 195 8.74 2.34 5.16
CA GLY A 195 10.08 1.83 4.86
C GLY A 195 11.09 2.89 4.41
N ASN A 196 11.45 2.88 3.14
CA ASN A 196 12.55 3.65 2.53
C ASN A 196 12.55 5.17 2.81
N CYS A 197 11.43 5.73 3.14
CA CYS A 197 11.35 7.14 3.55
C CYS A 197 12.19 7.45 4.79
N LEU A 198 12.46 6.47 5.64
CA LEU A 198 13.36 6.60 6.80
C LEU A 198 14.83 6.45 6.42
N LEU A 199 15.15 5.69 5.37
CA LEU A 199 16.54 5.45 4.94
C LEU A 199 17.22 6.69 4.35
N TYR A 200 16.46 7.55 3.67
CA TYR A 200 17.03 8.74 3.01
C TYR A 200 17.09 9.98 3.91
N THR A 201 16.51 9.91 5.09
CA THR A 201 16.44 11.03 6.05
C THR A 201 17.21 10.78 7.34
N SER A 202 17.64 9.54 7.58
CA SER A 202 18.43 9.17 8.74
C SER A 202 19.89 8.94 8.32
N PRO A 203 20.88 9.46 9.08
CA PRO A 203 22.29 9.15 8.84
C PRO A 203 22.48 7.64 8.85
N SER A 204 22.98 7.10 7.77
CA SER A 204 23.38 5.70 7.67
C SER A 204 24.86 5.57 8.04
N PRO A 205 25.30 4.45 8.61
CA PRO A 205 26.73 4.17 8.75
C PRO A 205 27.52 4.28 7.43
N ARG A 206 26.83 4.25 6.28
CA ARG A 206 27.44 4.47 4.95
C ARG A 206 27.65 5.93 4.60
N ASP A 207 27.03 6.86 5.35
CA ASP A 207 27.13 8.31 5.10
C ASP A 207 28.29 8.95 5.90
N VAL A 208 29.12 8.14 6.53
CA VAL A 208 30.21 8.56 7.43
C VAL A 208 31.61 8.36 6.81
N GLU A 209 31.70 8.04 5.51
CA GLU A 209 32.97 7.96 4.77
C GLU A 209 33.23 9.23 3.96
#